data_87b2ef75382f11750b5405d8be562055
#
_entry.id   87b2ef75382f11750b5405d8be562055
#
_cell.length_a   1.000
_cell.length_b   1.000
_cell.length_c   1.000
_cell.angle_alpha   90.00
_cell.angle_beta   90.00
_cell.angle_gamma   90.00
#
_symmetry.space_group_name_H-M   'P 1'
#
loop_
_entity.id
_entity.type
_entity.pdbx_description
1 polymer ?
#
loop_
_entity_poly.entity_id
_entity_poly.type
_entity_poly.pdbx_seq_one_letter_code
_entity_poly.pdbx_strand_id
1 'polypeptide(L)'
;MFEIQHASPRVGSIIRTTKQDMLEGTYAAEINQLLAERSALVFPQTHLTIEEQLTFAGTIGKIFLVGGKEVQKVSMDPEINPVADYTRGAFYWHIDGANDDVPAKATMLNCRILAEEGTGDTMIANTYAAYTDLPDEDKKLIGTLRARHCLESTQRMVYPDPTYAQLRRWQTHTSRFHPLVWHHRSGHRSLLIGATAYFIEGMGFEEGRALLCRLQEFATQPQYVYRHKWTVGDFLLFDNTGTMHKAAPYDLNSKRMMDRTTLCGEESIA
;
A
#
# COMPACT_ATOMS: atom_id res chain seq x y z
N MET A 1 -17.07 -2.57 -22.86
CA MET A 1 -18.05 -2.43 -21.75
C MET A 1 -17.25 -2.01 -20.51
N PHE A 2 -17.68 -0.98 -19.78
CA PHE A 2 -17.00 -0.51 -18.56
C PHE A 2 -18.04 -0.29 -17.47
N GLU A 3 -18.10 -1.21 -16.50
CA GLU A 3 -19.07 -1.18 -15.41
C GLU A 3 -18.36 -0.97 -14.09
N ILE A 4 -18.90 -0.09 -13.24
CA ILE A 4 -18.36 0.27 -11.94
C ILE A 4 -19.36 -0.12 -10.85
N GLN A 5 -18.90 -0.89 -9.87
CA GLN A 5 -19.64 -1.19 -8.65
C GLN A 5 -18.82 -0.76 -7.44
N HIS A 6 -19.30 0.19 -6.65
CA HIS A 6 -18.62 0.58 -5.42
C HIS A 6 -18.68 -0.55 -4.38
N ALA A 7 -17.52 -0.93 -3.85
CA ALA A 7 -17.42 -2.01 -2.85
C ALA A 7 -17.81 -1.53 -1.44
N SER A 8 -17.58 -0.23 -1.15
CA SER A 8 -18.02 0.43 0.09
C SER A 8 -18.27 1.92 -0.19
N PRO A 9 -18.87 2.68 0.73
CA PRO A 9 -19.11 4.11 0.53
C PRO A 9 -17.83 4.93 0.30
N ARG A 10 -16.72 4.57 0.96
CA ARG A 10 -15.53 5.41 1.04
C ARG A 10 -14.29 4.84 0.36
N VAL A 11 -14.26 3.55 0.03
CA VAL A 11 -13.06 2.88 -0.49
C VAL A 11 -13.42 1.67 -1.33
N GLY A 12 -12.67 1.48 -2.41
CA GLY A 12 -12.78 0.32 -3.27
C GLY A 12 -13.91 0.40 -4.29
N SER A 13 -13.62 -0.06 -5.51
CA SER A 13 -14.59 -0.31 -6.57
C SER A 13 -14.23 -1.58 -7.34
N ILE A 14 -15.24 -2.29 -7.80
CA ILE A 14 -15.10 -3.44 -8.68
C ILE A 14 -15.36 -2.94 -10.10
N ILE A 15 -14.43 -3.21 -10.99
CA ILE A 15 -14.45 -2.80 -12.39
C ILE A 15 -14.64 -4.03 -13.26
N ARG A 16 -15.71 -4.05 -14.05
CA ARG A 16 -15.93 -5.06 -15.06
C ARG A 16 -15.67 -4.47 -16.44
N THR A 17 -14.62 -4.97 -17.08
CA THR A 17 -14.22 -4.56 -18.42
C THR A 17 -13.60 -5.74 -19.15
N THR A 18 -13.35 -5.61 -20.44
CA THR A 18 -12.70 -6.67 -21.20
C THR A 18 -11.17 -6.58 -21.02
N LYS A 19 -10.50 -7.71 -21.12
CA LYS A 19 -9.03 -7.75 -21.15
C LYS A 19 -8.48 -6.87 -22.27
N GLN A 20 -9.10 -6.88 -23.44
CA GLN A 20 -8.71 -6.07 -24.58
C GLN A 20 -8.76 -4.58 -24.24
N ASP A 21 -9.87 -4.08 -23.66
CA ASP A 21 -10.00 -2.69 -23.23
C ASP A 21 -8.90 -2.29 -22.23
N MET A 22 -8.52 -3.21 -21.30
CA MET A 22 -7.42 -2.97 -20.37
C MET A 22 -6.09 -2.80 -21.11
N LEU A 23 -5.76 -3.73 -22.02
CA LEU A 23 -4.47 -3.71 -22.72
C LEU A 23 -4.33 -2.55 -23.71
N GLU A 24 -5.43 -2.13 -24.32
CA GLU A 24 -5.47 -0.97 -25.23
C GLU A 24 -5.51 0.37 -24.47
N GLY A 25 -5.75 0.34 -23.15
CA GLY A 25 -5.88 1.55 -22.34
C GLY A 25 -7.14 2.36 -22.64
N THR A 26 -8.19 1.72 -23.20
CA THR A 26 -9.44 2.37 -23.60
C THR A 26 -10.03 3.27 -22.50
N TYR A 27 -9.93 2.82 -21.25
CA TYR A 27 -10.47 3.52 -20.07
C TYR A 27 -9.38 3.99 -19.10
N ALA A 28 -8.15 4.22 -19.57
CA ALA A 28 -7.02 4.55 -18.70
C ALA A 28 -7.24 5.87 -17.93
N ALA A 29 -7.85 6.85 -18.53
CA ALA A 29 -8.16 8.14 -17.88
C ALA A 29 -9.20 7.95 -16.76
N GLU A 30 -10.29 7.25 -17.06
CA GLU A 30 -11.36 6.94 -16.10
C GLU A 30 -10.86 6.07 -14.94
N ILE A 31 -9.98 5.11 -15.22
CA ILE A 31 -9.35 4.26 -14.20
C ILE A 31 -8.46 5.12 -13.28
N ASN A 32 -7.63 6.02 -13.83
CA ASN A 32 -6.80 6.92 -13.04
C ASN A 32 -7.66 7.87 -12.17
N GLN A 33 -8.71 8.44 -12.73
CA GLN A 33 -9.65 9.27 -11.97
C GLN A 33 -10.31 8.47 -10.85
N LEU A 34 -10.84 7.31 -11.18
CA LEU A 34 -11.52 6.45 -10.20
C LEU A 34 -10.57 5.94 -9.11
N LEU A 35 -9.29 5.68 -9.44
CA LEU A 35 -8.27 5.32 -8.48
C LEU A 35 -8.05 6.43 -7.45
N ALA A 36 -7.95 7.68 -7.90
CA ALA A 36 -7.80 8.85 -7.02
C ALA A 36 -9.03 9.05 -6.11
N GLU A 37 -10.24 8.74 -6.61
CA GLU A 37 -11.50 8.90 -5.86
C GLU A 37 -11.75 7.73 -4.89
N ARG A 38 -11.39 6.50 -5.29
CA ARG A 38 -11.79 5.25 -4.62
C ARG A 38 -10.66 4.51 -3.95
N SER A 39 -9.41 4.90 -4.18
CA SER A 39 -8.19 4.38 -3.58
C SER A 39 -7.84 2.92 -3.94
N ALA A 40 -8.81 2.10 -4.31
CA ALA A 40 -8.60 0.70 -4.70
C ALA A 40 -9.59 0.26 -5.77
N LEU A 41 -9.10 -0.41 -6.82
CA LEU A 41 -9.88 -0.92 -7.94
C LEU A 41 -9.59 -2.40 -8.13
N VAL A 42 -10.64 -3.21 -8.16
CA VAL A 42 -10.56 -4.66 -8.40
C VAL A 42 -11.08 -4.97 -9.80
N PHE A 43 -10.31 -5.73 -10.55
CA PHE A 43 -10.70 -6.30 -11.84
C PHE A 43 -10.81 -7.82 -11.65
N PRO A 44 -12.03 -8.37 -11.49
CA PRO A 44 -12.22 -9.77 -11.14
C PRO A 44 -11.80 -10.72 -12.27
N GLN A 45 -11.03 -11.74 -11.92
CA GLN A 45 -10.71 -12.89 -12.76
C GLN A 45 -10.23 -12.55 -14.18
N THR A 46 -9.41 -11.52 -14.31
CA THR A 46 -8.85 -11.08 -15.60
C THR A 46 -7.81 -12.06 -16.14
N HIS A 47 -7.18 -12.85 -15.26
CA HIS A 47 -6.15 -13.82 -15.61
C HIS A 47 -5.07 -13.24 -16.55
N LEU A 48 -4.60 -12.01 -16.26
CA LEU A 48 -3.55 -11.38 -17.04
C LEU A 48 -2.24 -12.18 -16.93
N THR A 49 -1.55 -12.41 -18.05
CA THR A 49 -0.16 -12.86 -18.05
C THR A 49 0.75 -11.77 -17.46
N ILE A 50 2.05 -12.04 -17.30
CA ILE A 50 3.00 -11.01 -16.87
C ILE A 50 3.10 -9.90 -17.92
N GLU A 51 3.19 -10.26 -19.19
CA GLU A 51 3.27 -9.33 -20.31
C GLU A 51 2.01 -8.45 -20.41
N GLU A 52 0.83 -9.05 -20.25
CA GLU A 52 -0.44 -8.35 -20.25
C GLU A 52 -0.55 -7.40 -19.04
N GLN A 53 -0.09 -7.83 -17.84
CA GLN A 53 -0.02 -6.97 -16.65
C GLN A 53 0.88 -5.75 -16.88
N LEU A 54 2.06 -5.93 -17.48
CA LEU A 54 2.98 -4.83 -17.80
C LEU A 54 2.39 -3.90 -18.87
N THR A 55 1.74 -4.46 -19.89
CA THR A 55 1.04 -3.67 -20.91
C THR A 55 -0.03 -2.79 -20.27
N PHE A 56 -0.91 -3.38 -19.45
CA PHE A 56 -1.93 -2.62 -18.72
C PHE A 56 -1.32 -1.58 -17.77
N ALA A 57 -0.28 -1.94 -17.01
CA ALA A 57 0.41 -1.01 -16.12
C ALA A 57 0.95 0.21 -16.89
N GLY A 58 1.49 0.00 -18.08
CA GLY A 58 1.99 1.04 -18.97
C GLY A 58 0.91 2.01 -19.46
N THR A 59 -0.36 1.61 -19.53
CA THR A 59 -1.48 2.51 -19.87
C THR A 59 -1.88 3.42 -18.70
N ILE A 60 -1.61 2.98 -17.45
CA ILE A 60 -2.00 3.71 -16.23
C ILE A 60 -0.90 4.66 -15.76
N GLY A 61 0.37 4.30 -15.97
CA GLY A 61 1.49 5.12 -15.56
C GLY A 61 2.85 4.50 -15.87
N LYS A 62 3.92 5.21 -15.51
CA LYS A 62 5.28 4.72 -15.72
C LYS A 62 5.62 3.63 -14.70
N ILE A 63 6.11 2.48 -15.16
CA ILE A 63 6.51 1.37 -14.29
C ILE A 63 7.80 1.71 -13.54
N PHE A 64 7.82 1.43 -12.24
CA PHE A 64 8.95 1.57 -11.36
C PHE A 64 9.69 0.23 -11.23
N LEU A 65 11.01 0.25 -11.42
CA LEU A 65 11.85 -0.95 -11.29
C LEU A 65 12.27 -1.17 -9.84
N VAL A 66 11.71 -2.18 -9.20
CA VAL A 66 12.13 -2.58 -7.85
C VAL A 66 13.26 -3.61 -7.96
N GLY A 67 14.46 -3.26 -7.51
CA GLY A 67 15.63 -4.13 -7.66
C GLY A 67 15.94 -4.45 -9.12
N GLY A 68 15.65 -3.52 -10.05
CA GLY A 68 15.88 -3.70 -11.49
C GLY A 68 14.82 -4.56 -12.21
N LYS A 69 13.74 -4.94 -11.54
CA LYS A 69 12.66 -5.77 -12.10
C LYS A 69 11.34 -5.01 -12.16
N GLU A 70 10.58 -5.18 -13.25
CA GLU A 70 9.25 -4.61 -13.43
C GLU A 70 8.17 -5.37 -12.63
N VAL A 71 8.37 -6.67 -12.43
CA VAL A 71 7.47 -7.54 -11.65
C VAL A 71 8.23 -8.20 -10.51
N GLN A 72 7.70 -8.09 -9.29
CA GLN A 72 8.18 -8.79 -8.11
C GLN A 72 7.20 -9.89 -7.73
N LYS A 73 7.75 -11.03 -7.32
CA LYS A 73 6.94 -12.11 -6.71
C LYS A 73 6.75 -11.82 -5.24
N VAL A 74 5.50 -11.62 -4.82
CA VAL A 74 5.14 -11.50 -3.40
C VAL A 74 4.78 -12.89 -2.90
N SER A 75 5.74 -13.54 -2.25
CA SER A 75 5.65 -14.88 -1.68
C SER A 75 6.45 -14.94 -0.38
N MET A 76 6.07 -15.83 0.55
CA MET A 76 6.87 -16.16 1.74
C MET A 76 7.91 -17.25 1.48
N ASP A 77 7.88 -17.88 0.30
CA ASP A 77 8.86 -18.88 -0.13
C ASP A 77 10.18 -18.18 -0.53
N PRO A 78 11.31 -18.42 0.17
CA PRO A 78 12.58 -17.78 -0.12
C PRO A 78 13.19 -18.22 -1.47
N GLU A 79 12.79 -19.37 -2.03
CA GLU A 79 13.22 -19.81 -3.35
C GLU A 79 12.58 -18.96 -4.46
N ILE A 80 11.37 -18.45 -4.22
CA ILE A 80 10.63 -17.59 -5.14
C ILE A 80 10.97 -16.10 -4.89
N ASN A 81 11.03 -15.72 -3.62
CA ASN A 81 11.28 -14.35 -3.18
C ASN A 81 12.49 -14.29 -2.24
N PRO A 82 13.69 -13.93 -2.73
CA PRO A 82 14.91 -13.86 -1.91
C PRO A 82 14.83 -12.90 -0.72
N VAL A 83 13.83 -12.01 -0.71
CA VAL A 83 13.57 -11.06 0.38
C VAL A 83 12.29 -11.40 1.17
N ALA A 84 11.90 -12.68 1.19
CA ALA A 84 10.69 -13.16 1.88
C ALA A 84 10.62 -12.70 3.34
N ASP A 85 11.75 -12.66 4.06
CA ASP A 85 11.82 -12.16 5.43
C ASP A 85 11.30 -10.71 5.56
N TYR A 86 11.62 -9.84 4.59
CA TYR A 86 11.11 -8.47 4.59
C TYR A 86 9.62 -8.40 4.24
N THR A 87 9.13 -9.37 3.45
CA THR A 87 7.71 -9.46 3.07
C THR A 87 6.81 -9.69 4.27
N ARG A 88 7.32 -10.24 5.39
CA ARG A 88 6.57 -10.35 6.66
C ARG A 88 6.11 -9.00 7.21
N GLY A 89 6.79 -7.91 6.87
CA GLY A 89 6.35 -6.54 7.16
C GLY A 89 5.00 -6.19 6.54
N ALA A 90 4.60 -6.86 5.45
CA ALA A 90 3.32 -6.66 4.80
C ALA A 90 2.09 -7.09 5.63
N PHE A 91 2.27 -7.79 6.74
CA PHE A 91 1.18 -8.06 7.69
C PHE A 91 0.79 -6.86 8.56
N TYR A 92 1.58 -5.80 8.52
CA TYR A 92 1.31 -4.56 9.25
C TYR A 92 0.85 -3.47 8.26
N TRP A 93 -0.01 -2.56 8.73
CA TRP A 93 -0.45 -1.43 7.94
C TRP A 93 0.73 -0.56 7.52
N HIS A 94 0.95 -0.39 6.22
CA HIS A 94 2.07 0.35 5.66
C HIS A 94 1.70 1.05 4.36
N ILE A 95 2.57 1.96 3.95
CA ILE A 95 2.55 2.66 2.66
C ILE A 95 3.85 2.29 1.94
N ASP A 96 3.75 1.82 0.71
CA ASP A 96 4.93 1.49 -0.10
C ASP A 96 5.75 2.77 -0.40
N GLY A 97 7.04 2.75 -0.07
CA GLY A 97 7.94 3.88 -0.32
C GLY A 97 7.78 5.08 0.63
N ALA A 98 7.05 4.93 1.75
CA ALA A 98 6.89 6.03 2.73
C ALA A 98 8.21 6.52 3.36
N ASN A 99 9.32 5.83 3.15
CA ASN A 99 10.66 6.25 3.54
C ASN A 99 11.48 6.90 2.41
N ASP A 100 10.86 7.13 1.25
CA ASP A 100 11.45 7.82 0.10
C ASP A 100 10.89 9.25 -0.02
N ASP A 101 11.59 10.12 -0.74
CA ASP A 101 11.13 11.51 -0.98
C ASP A 101 9.92 11.55 -1.92
N VAL A 102 9.85 10.59 -2.85
CA VAL A 102 8.76 10.42 -3.80
C VAL A 102 8.28 8.97 -3.73
N PRO A 103 7.25 8.68 -2.93
CA PRO A 103 6.68 7.33 -2.84
C PRO A 103 6.11 6.85 -4.17
N ALA A 104 5.97 5.55 -4.32
CA ALA A 104 5.26 4.97 -5.46
C ALA A 104 3.85 5.54 -5.59
N LYS A 105 3.40 5.83 -6.83
CA LYS A 105 2.03 6.31 -7.10
C LYS A 105 1.00 5.23 -6.76
N ALA A 106 1.19 4.04 -7.29
CA ALA A 106 0.24 2.95 -7.17
C ALA A 106 0.94 1.59 -7.22
N THR A 107 0.29 0.60 -6.66
CA THR A 107 0.71 -0.80 -6.71
C THR A 107 -0.39 -1.65 -7.33
N MET A 108 0.02 -2.59 -8.16
CA MET A 108 -0.81 -3.59 -8.81
C MET A 108 -0.45 -4.97 -8.31
N LEU A 109 -1.44 -5.76 -7.92
CA LEU A 109 -1.29 -7.16 -7.50
C LEU A 109 -2.14 -8.05 -8.38
N ASN A 110 -1.55 -9.12 -8.89
CA ASN A 110 -2.21 -10.15 -9.69
C ASN A 110 -2.13 -11.49 -8.95
N CYS A 111 -3.26 -12.07 -8.61
CA CYS A 111 -3.32 -13.31 -7.85
C CYS A 111 -2.98 -14.53 -8.71
N ARG A 112 -1.87 -15.21 -8.37
CA ARG A 112 -1.42 -16.45 -9.04
C ARG A 112 -1.77 -17.68 -8.24
N ILE A 113 -1.48 -17.66 -6.95
CA ILE A 113 -1.71 -18.78 -6.03
C ILE A 113 -2.32 -18.22 -4.75
N LEU A 114 -3.43 -18.79 -4.32
CA LEU A 114 -4.10 -18.41 -3.08
C LEU A 114 -3.35 -18.93 -1.86
N ALA A 115 -3.57 -18.28 -0.73
CA ALA A 115 -3.34 -18.85 0.58
C ALA A 115 -4.43 -19.89 0.92
N GLU A 116 -4.40 -20.41 2.13
CA GLU A 116 -5.45 -21.27 2.69
C GLU A 116 -6.79 -20.50 2.69
N GLU A 117 -7.88 -21.23 2.54
CA GLU A 117 -9.22 -20.65 2.48
C GLU A 117 -9.49 -19.69 3.64
N GLY A 118 -9.99 -18.50 3.30
CA GLY A 118 -10.32 -17.45 4.26
C GLY A 118 -9.14 -16.67 4.83
N THR A 119 -7.92 -16.89 4.32
CA THR A 119 -6.71 -16.20 4.76
C THR A 119 -6.05 -15.42 3.62
N GLY A 120 -5.05 -14.59 3.91
CA GLY A 120 -4.22 -13.91 2.91
C GLY A 120 -4.93 -12.81 2.11
N ASP A 121 -6.10 -12.34 2.54
CA ASP A 121 -6.79 -11.19 1.94
C ASP A 121 -5.90 -9.94 1.95
N THR A 122 -6.14 -9.01 1.03
CA THR A 122 -5.51 -7.70 1.06
C THR A 122 -6.49 -6.66 1.61
N MET A 123 -6.03 -5.89 2.60
CA MET A 123 -6.81 -4.82 3.21
C MET A 123 -6.22 -3.47 2.81
N ILE A 124 -7.09 -2.54 2.39
CA ILE A 124 -6.73 -1.18 1.96
C ILE A 124 -7.49 -0.20 2.86
N ALA A 125 -6.77 0.71 3.52
CA ALA A 125 -7.35 1.76 4.34
C ALA A 125 -7.19 3.12 3.63
N ASN A 126 -8.29 3.81 3.36
CA ASN A 126 -8.31 5.13 2.73
C ASN A 126 -7.95 6.22 3.75
N THR A 127 -6.71 6.68 3.72
CA THR A 127 -6.21 7.72 4.63
C THR A 127 -6.61 9.13 4.24
N TYR A 128 -7.08 9.37 3.01
CA TYR A 128 -7.75 10.63 2.62
C TYR A 128 -9.07 10.79 3.36
N ALA A 129 -9.92 9.76 3.29
CA ALA A 129 -11.22 9.78 3.96
C ALA A 129 -11.06 9.84 5.49
N ALA A 130 -10.11 9.09 6.03
CA ALA A 130 -9.80 9.12 7.46
C ALA A 130 -9.34 10.52 7.91
N TYR A 131 -8.44 11.17 7.16
CA TYR A 131 -8.02 12.54 7.48
C TYR A 131 -9.19 13.53 7.40
N THR A 132 -10.06 13.39 6.38
CA THR A 132 -11.22 14.27 6.22
C THR A 132 -12.13 14.23 7.44
N ASP A 133 -12.36 13.04 7.98
CA ASP A 133 -13.26 12.81 9.13
C ASP A 133 -12.55 12.95 10.49
N LEU A 134 -11.23 13.15 10.51
CA LEU A 134 -10.50 13.34 11.77
C LEU A 134 -11.01 14.58 12.49
N PRO A 135 -11.18 14.56 13.83
CA PRO A 135 -11.56 15.72 14.61
C PRO A 135 -10.64 16.93 14.36
N ASP A 136 -11.17 18.14 14.35
CA ASP A 136 -10.38 19.35 14.07
C ASP A 136 -9.25 19.59 15.08
N GLU A 137 -9.45 19.17 16.33
CA GLU A 137 -8.41 19.18 17.35
C GLU A 137 -7.21 18.30 16.97
N ASP A 138 -7.49 17.10 16.45
CA ASP A 138 -6.46 16.18 15.97
C ASP A 138 -5.77 16.72 14.73
N LYS A 139 -6.52 17.25 13.75
CA LYS A 139 -5.95 17.91 12.57
C LYS A 139 -5.00 19.04 12.95
N LYS A 140 -5.40 19.86 13.93
CA LYS A 140 -4.56 20.95 14.47
C LYS A 140 -3.32 20.41 15.16
N LEU A 141 -3.47 19.36 15.98
CA LEU A 141 -2.36 18.72 16.69
C LEU A 141 -1.31 18.19 15.72
N ILE A 142 -1.73 17.43 14.72
CA ILE A 142 -0.80 16.73 13.81
C ILE A 142 -0.31 17.57 12.63
N GLY A 143 -0.90 18.75 12.41
CA GLY A 143 -0.68 19.55 11.19
C GLY A 143 0.76 20.02 10.99
N THR A 144 1.57 20.07 12.04
CA THR A 144 2.99 20.45 11.99
C THR A 144 3.94 19.34 12.43
N LEU A 145 3.40 18.19 12.84
CA LEU A 145 4.21 17.08 13.32
C LEU A 145 4.82 16.30 12.16
N ARG A 146 6.05 15.81 12.37
CA ARG A 146 6.80 14.99 11.44
C ARG A 146 7.20 13.68 12.09
N ALA A 147 7.08 12.58 11.39
CA ALA A 147 7.55 11.27 11.84
C ALA A 147 8.77 10.81 11.03
N ARG A 148 9.68 10.09 11.69
CA ARG A 148 10.75 9.39 11.00
C ARG A 148 10.20 8.10 10.40
N HIS A 149 10.24 7.98 9.09
CA HIS A 149 9.92 6.77 8.34
C HIS A 149 11.20 5.99 8.02
N CYS A 150 11.24 4.70 8.38
CA CYS A 150 12.39 3.85 8.15
C CYS A 150 12.02 2.36 8.17
N LEU A 151 12.83 1.54 7.49
CA LEU A 151 12.66 0.09 7.46
C LEU A 151 12.81 -0.53 8.87
N GLU A 152 13.69 0.02 9.72
CA GLU A 152 13.89 -0.45 11.09
C GLU A 152 12.57 -0.54 11.86
N SER A 153 11.69 0.46 11.73
CA SER A 153 10.39 0.49 12.42
C SER A 153 9.55 -0.75 12.09
N THR A 154 9.38 -1.05 10.80
CA THR A 154 8.61 -2.21 10.35
C THR A 154 9.27 -3.53 10.77
N GLN A 155 10.59 -3.63 10.63
CA GLN A 155 11.30 -4.87 10.93
C GLN A 155 11.33 -5.19 12.44
N ARG A 156 11.30 -4.19 13.32
CA ARG A 156 11.14 -4.39 14.76
C ARG A 156 9.77 -4.97 15.14
N MET A 157 8.74 -4.75 14.33
CA MET A 157 7.44 -5.40 14.54
C MET A 157 7.48 -6.90 14.22
N VAL A 158 8.35 -7.30 13.25
CA VAL A 158 8.56 -8.70 12.86
C VAL A 158 9.57 -9.39 13.80
N TYR A 159 10.62 -8.68 14.19
CA TYR A 159 11.72 -9.13 15.04
C TYR A 159 11.90 -8.16 16.21
N PRO A 160 11.12 -8.34 17.31
CA PRO A 160 11.15 -7.43 18.46
C PRO A 160 12.51 -7.33 19.16
N ASP A 161 13.27 -8.42 19.14
CA ASP A 161 14.64 -8.51 19.70
C ASP A 161 15.66 -8.80 18.58
N PRO A 162 16.04 -7.77 17.78
CA PRO A 162 16.94 -7.96 16.66
C PRO A 162 18.39 -8.08 17.11
N THR A 163 19.18 -8.88 16.40
CA THR A 163 20.63 -8.87 16.53
C THR A 163 21.22 -7.54 16.07
N TYR A 164 22.44 -7.22 16.53
CA TYR A 164 23.17 -6.03 16.08
C TYR A 164 23.34 -6.01 14.55
N ALA A 165 23.62 -7.15 13.93
CA ALA A 165 23.80 -7.26 12.49
C ALA A 165 22.50 -6.94 11.73
N GLN A 166 21.35 -7.46 12.19
CA GLN A 166 20.02 -7.13 11.63
C GLN A 166 19.75 -5.63 11.73
N LEU A 167 19.95 -5.06 12.92
CA LEU A 167 19.72 -3.63 13.15
C LEU A 167 20.57 -2.76 12.22
N ARG A 168 21.88 -3.05 12.13
CA ARG A 168 22.78 -2.32 11.23
C ARG A 168 22.36 -2.42 9.77
N ARG A 169 21.94 -3.63 9.32
CA ARG A 169 21.42 -3.84 7.97
C ARG A 169 20.17 -3.01 7.68
N TRP A 170 19.21 -2.97 8.60
CA TRP A 170 18.00 -2.15 8.39
C TRP A 170 18.30 -0.65 8.33
N GLN A 171 19.30 -0.19 9.09
CA GLN A 171 19.72 1.22 9.12
C GLN A 171 20.48 1.67 7.87
N THR A 172 20.89 0.76 6.97
CA THR A 172 21.48 1.13 5.68
C THR A 172 20.43 1.57 4.65
N HIS A 173 19.15 1.29 4.90
CA HIS A 173 18.07 1.69 4.01
C HIS A 173 17.69 3.16 4.22
N THR A 174 17.09 3.75 3.18
CA THR A 174 16.60 5.14 3.21
C THR A 174 15.73 5.39 4.42
N SER A 175 15.91 6.54 5.04
CA SER A 175 15.13 7.02 6.18
C SER A 175 14.86 8.50 6.00
N ARG A 176 13.61 8.93 6.20
CA ARG A 176 13.18 10.32 6.03
C ARG A 176 12.28 10.76 7.17
N PHE A 177 12.34 12.06 7.45
CA PHE A 177 11.32 12.73 8.24
C PHE A 177 10.27 13.31 7.31
N HIS A 178 9.04 12.84 7.45
CA HIS A 178 7.89 13.31 6.67
C HIS A 178 6.81 13.87 7.59
N PRO A 179 5.98 14.83 7.10
CA PRO A 179 4.83 15.30 7.85
C PRO A 179 3.85 14.15 8.11
N LEU A 180 3.11 14.20 9.22
CA LEU A 180 2.02 13.24 9.47
C LEU A 180 0.83 13.45 8.52
N VAL A 181 0.73 14.64 7.94
CA VAL A 181 -0.30 15.03 6.97
C VAL A 181 0.37 15.36 5.65
N TRP A 182 0.14 14.54 4.62
CA TRP A 182 0.63 14.83 3.28
C TRP A 182 -0.36 15.75 2.55
N HIS A 183 0.11 16.91 2.09
CA HIS A 183 -0.64 17.86 1.29
C HIS A 183 -0.40 17.59 -0.19
N HIS A 184 -1.38 17.01 -0.87
CA HIS A 184 -1.27 16.64 -2.28
C HIS A 184 -1.51 17.82 -3.21
N ARG A 185 -0.87 17.80 -4.37
CA ARG A 185 -1.08 18.80 -5.46
C ARG A 185 -2.53 18.89 -5.90
N SER A 186 -3.29 17.82 -5.76
CA SER A 186 -4.73 17.76 -6.01
C SER A 186 -5.56 18.59 -5.02
N GLY A 187 -4.95 19.08 -3.93
CA GLY A 187 -5.63 19.75 -2.81
C GLY A 187 -6.16 18.77 -1.75
N HIS A 188 -6.09 17.48 -1.98
CA HIS A 188 -6.42 16.47 -0.97
C HIS A 188 -5.36 16.43 0.12
N ARG A 189 -5.71 15.86 1.26
CA ARG A 189 -4.79 15.56 2.37
C ARG A 189 -4.96 14.14 2.82
N SER A 190 -3.86 13.46 3.12
CA SER A 190 -3.87 12.10 3.64
C SER A 190 -3.00 11.97 4.89
N LEU A 191 -3.28 10.96 5.72
CA LEU A 191 -2.40 10.60 6.84
C LEU A 191 -1.23 9.78 6.31
N LEU A 192 -0.02 10.22 6.63
CA LEU A 192 1.22 9.51 6.32
C LEU A 192 1.75 8.83 7.59
N ILE A 193 1.25 7.65 7.87
CA ILE A 193 1.50 6.86 9.08
C ILE A 193 1.70 5.37 8.73
N GLY A 194 1.70 4.51 9.72
CA GLY A 194 1.81 3.07 9.54
C GLY A 194 3.17 2.51 9.99
N ALA A 195 3.47 1.28 9.61
CA ALA A 195 4.58 0.50 10.16
C ALA A 195 5.97 1.13 9.99
N THR A 196 6.18 1.96 8.96
CA THR A 196 7.45 2.68 8.77
C THR A 196 7.62 3.87 9.68
N ALA A 197 6.52 4.47 10.22
CA ALA A 197 6.56 5.61 11.14
C ALA A 197 7.09 5.18 12.52
N TYR A 198 8.34 5.53 12.82
CA TYR A 198 9.06 5.04 13.99
C TYR A 198 8.83 5.91 15.23
N PHE A 199 9.08 7.19 15.13
CA PHE A 199 8.84 8.17 16.20
C PHE A 199 8.52 9.54 15.60
N ILE A 200 7.93 10.41 16.43
CA ILE A 200 7.59 11.81 16.07
C ILE A 200 8.72 12.72 16.52
N GLU A 201 9.17 13.61 15.63
CA GLU A 201 10.23 14.59 15.89
C GLU A 201 9.82 15.55 17.01
N GLY A 202 10.70 15.73 17.98
CA GLY A 202 10.48 16.64 19.12
C GLY A 202 9.50 16.16 20.20
N MET A 203 8.95 14.95 20.06
CA MET A 203 8.02 14.33 21.03
C MET A 203 8.69 13.19 21.79
N GLY A 204 8.29 12.96 23.04
CA GLY A 204 8.72 11.78 23.78
C GLY A 204 8.37 10.48 23.03
N PHE A 205 9.28 9.49 23.07
CA PHE A 205 9.09 8.27 22.26
C PHE A 205 7.77 7.57 22.56
N GLU A 206 7.44 7.37 23.84
CA GLU A 206 6.19 6.70 24.25
C GLU A 206 4.95 7.49 23.84
N GLU A 207 4.98 8.81 24.06
CA GLU A 207 3.88 9.71 23.67
C GLU A 207 3.66 9.70 22.15
N GLY A 208 4.76 9.84 21.38
CA GLY A 208 4.69 9.79 19.92
C GLY A 208 4.18 8.44 19.39
N ARG A 209 4.60 7.32 20.02
CA ARG A 209 4.08 5.99 19.66
C ARG A 209 2.58 5.83 19.98
N ALA A 210 2.13 6.35 21.11
CA ALA A 210 0.72 6.36 21.48
C ALA A 210 -0.11 7.16 20.48
N LEU A 211 0.36 8.34 20.06
CA LEU A 211 -0.31 9.14 19.03
C LEU A 211 -0.37 8.43 17.69
N LEU A 212 0.74 7.85 17.20
CA LEU A 212 0.77 7.08 15.94
C LEU A 212 -0.19 5.88 15.98
N CYS A 213 -0.26 5.17 17.10
CA CYS A 213 -1.19 4.06 17.29
C CYS A 213 -2.64 4.53 17.21
N ARG A 214 -3.00 5.59 17.93
CA ARG A 214 -4.35 6.17 17.93
C ARG A 214 -4.79 6.64 16.54
N LEU A 215 -3.91 7.30 15.80
CA LEU A 215 -4.19 7.74 14.43
C LEU A 215 -4.39 6.54 13.49
N GLN A 216 -3.57 5.49 13.64
CA GLN A 216 -3.72 4.26 12.85
C GLN A 216 -5.04 3.54 13.17
N GLU A 217 -5.39 3.39 14.45
CA GLU A 217 -6.69 2.82 14.85
C GLU A 217 -7.86 3.59 14.25
N PHE A 218 -7.80 4.92 14.29
CA PHE A 218 -8.82 5.76 13.65
C PHE A 218 -8.88 5.52 12.15
N ALA A 219 -7.74 5.55 11.45
CA ALA A 219 -7.66 5.41 10.00
C ALA A 219 -7.98 4.00 9.49
N THR A 220 -8.01 3.01 10.38
CA THR A 220 -8.31 1.62 10.02
C THR A 220 -9.64 1.12 10.55
N GLN A 221 -10.54 2.04 10.93
CA GLN A 221 -11.92 1.70 11.25
C GLN A 221 -12.67 1.14 10.03
N PRO A 222 -13.67 0.28 10.22
CA PRO A 222 -14.34 -0.44 9.13
C PRO A 222 -14.84 0.43 7.98
N GLN A 223 -15.29 1.67 8.25
CA GLN A 223 -15.77 2.59 7.22
C GLN A 223 -14.69 3.09 6.25
N TYR A 224 -13.42 3.01 6.64
CA TYR A 224 -12.28 3.42 5.80
C TYR A 224 -11.55 2.23 5.16
N VAL A 225 -11.93 0.99 5.48
CA VAL A 225 -11.21 -0.21 5.05
C VAL A 225 -12.00 -0.99 4.01
N TYR A 226 -11.38 -1.29 2.90
CA TYR A 226 -11.78 -2.31 1.96
C TYR A 226 -10.96 -3.57 2.16
N ARG A 227 -11.61 -4.73 2.26
CA ARG A 227 -10.97 -6.05 2.36
C ARG A 227 -11.26 -6.84 1.09
N HIS A 228 -10.23 -7.05 0.29
CA HIS A 228 -10.30 -7.87 -0.92
C HIS A 228 -10.06 -9.34 -0.58
N LYS A 229 -11.08 -10.16 -0.79
CA LYS A 229 -11.00 -11.61 -0.75
C LYS A 229 -10.58 -12.10 -2.14
N TRP A 230 -9.44 -12.74 -2.20
CA TRP A 230 -8.83 -13.11 -3.47
C TRP A 230 -9.50 -14.32 -4.15
N THR A 231 -9.62 -14.24 -5.46
CA THR A 231 -9.82 -15.36 -6.36
C THR A 231 -8.64 -15.40 -7.34
N VAL A 232 -8.23 -16.61 -7.78
CA VAL A 232 -7.14 -16.72 -8.78
C VAL A 232 -7.50 -15.95 -10.04
N GLY A 233 -6.57 -15.14 -10.52
CA GLY A 233 -6.77 -14.28 -11.69
C GLY A 233 -7.36 -12.90 -11.36
N ASP A 234 -7.74 -12.62 -10.11
CA ASP A 234 -8.09 -11.27 -9.70
C ASP A 234 -6.90 -10.33 -9.83
N PHE A 235 -7.19 -9.10 -10.23
CA PHE A 235 -6.22 -8.02 -10.33
C PHE A 235 -6.67 -6.85 -9.46
N LEU A 236 -5.81 -6.41 -8.56
CA LEU A 236 -6.06 -5.30 -7.64
C LEU A 236 -5.07 -4.17 -7.93
N LEU A 237 -5.58 -2.98 -8.22
CA LEU A 237 -4.83 -1.73 -8.35
C LEU A 237 -5.19 -0.84 -7.17
N PHE A 238 -4.20 -0.33 -6.42
CA PHE A 238 -4.44 0.60 -5.33
C PHE A 238 -3.45 1.76 -5.32
N ASP A 239 -3.96 2.91 -4.90
CA ASP A 239 -3.19 4.14 -4.70
C ASP A 239 -2.28 4.00 -3.46
N ASN A 240 -1.02 4.40 -3.56
CA ASN A 240 -0.08 4.42 -2.42
C ASN A 240 0.02 5.78 -1.76
N THR A 241 -0.51 6.83 -2.38
CA THR A 241 -0.33 8.20 -1.86
C THR A 241 -1.35 8.56 -0.79
N GLY A 242 -2.49 7.90 -0.80
CA GLY A 242 -3.58 8.11 0.17
C GLY A 242 -4.14 6.83 0.77
N THR A 243 -3.34 5.75 0.83
CA THR A 243 -3.76 4.51 1.48
C THR A 243 -2.66 3.87 2.31
N MET A 244 -3.05 3.26 3.41
CA MET A 244 -2.29 2.17 4.00
C MET A 244 -2.84 0.84 3.51
N HIS A 245 -1.98 -0.16 3.40
CA HIS A 245 -2.42 -1.50 3.06
C HIS A 245 -1.70 -2.56 3.89
N LYS A 246 -2.31 -3.75 3.96
CA LYS A 246 -1.69 -4.93 4.57
C LYS A 246 -2.27 -6.22 4.01
N ALA A 247 -1.52 -7.32 4.11
CA ALA A 247 -2.05 -8.66 3.97
C ALA A 247 -2.69 -9.10 5.29
N ALA A 248 -3.87 -9.71 5.24
CA ALA A 248 -4.38 -10.48 6.37
C ALA A 248 -3.45 -11.69 6.61
N PRO A 249 -3.25 -12.12 7.87
CA PRO A 249 -2.35 -13.24 8.15
C PRO A 249 -2.71 -14.52 7.39
N TYR A 250 -1.68 -15.26 6.98
CA TYR A 250 -1.77 -16.58 6.37
C TYR A 250 -0.53 -17.40 6.77
N ASP A 251 -0.54 -18.72 6.56
CA ASP A 251 0.59 -19.58 6.92
C ASP A 251 1.84 -19.14 6.13
N LEU A 252 2.96 -18.95 6.83
CA LEU A 252 4.24 -18.58 6.23
C LEU A 252 4.78 -19.65 5.29
N ASN A 253 4.35 -20.91 5.46
CA ASN A 253 4.68 -22.02 4.57
C ASN A 253 3.70 -22.15 3.37
N SER A 254 2.70 -21.27 3.30
CA SER A 254 1.77 -21.21 2.19
C SER A 254 2.51 -20.91 0.88
N LYS A 255 2.05 -21.53 -0.19
CA LYS A 255 2.54 -21.22 -1.55
C LYS A 255 1.90 -19.97 -2.16
N ARG A 256 1.20 -19.15 -1.35
CA ARG A 256 0.58 -17.91 -1.82
C ARG A 256 1.56 -17.09 -2.64
N MET A 257 1.13 -16.69 -3.84
CA MET A 257 1.97 -15.91 -4.74
C MET A 257 1.14 -14.85 -5.49
N MET A 258 1.62 -13.62 -5.44
CA MET A 258 1.12 -12.51 -6.25
C MET A 258 2.24 -11.98 -7.13
N ASP A 259 1.89 -11.57 -8.37
CA ASP A 259 2.76 -10.74 -9.18
C ASP A 259 2.49 -9.28 -8.88
N ARG A 260 3.51 -8.55 -8.42
CA ARG A 260 3.42 -7.13 -8.10
C ARG A 260 4.11 -6.28 -9.16
N THR A 261 3.42 -5.26 -9.66
CA THR A 261 3.97 -4.16 -10.45
C THR A 261 3.72 -2.86 -9.72
N THR A 262 4.72 -1.98 -9.69
CA THR A 262 4.65 -0.69 -9.00
C THR A 262 4.77 0.43 -10.02
N LEU A 263 4.01 1.51 -9.86
CA LEU A 263 4.10 2.71 -10.71
C LEU A 263 4.96 3.78 -10.04
N CYS A 264 5.74 4.49 -10.85
CA CYS A 264 6.57 5.61 -10.40
C CYS A 264 5.72 6.65 -9.67
N GLY A 265 6.28 7.20 -8.58
CA GLY A 265 5.74 8.37 -7.92
C GLY A 265 5.78 9.60 -8.84
N GLU A 266 4.82 10.50 -8.63
CA GLU A 266 4.65 11.72 -9.45
C GLU A 266 4.80 12.99 -8.62
N GLU A 267 4.72 12.88 -7.28
CA GLU A 267 4.88 14.01 -6.37
C GLU A 267 5.69 13.63 -5.12
N SER A 268 6.46 14.61 -4.63
CA SER A 268 7.16 14.47 -3.35
C SER A 268 6.21 14.70 -2.19
N ILE A 269 6.54 14.06 -1.06
CA ILE A 269 5.85 14.32 0.21
C ILE A 269 6.17 15.75 0.67
N ALA A 270 5.15 16.58 0.84
CA ALA A 270 5.25 17.97 1.27
C ALA A 270 4.23 18.31 2.38
#